data_9e412be89c6f61049955ed254c825c9c
#
_entry.id   9e412be89c6f61049955ed254c825c9c
#
_cell.length_a   1.000
_cell.length_b   1.000
_cell.length_c   1.000
_cell.angle_alpha   90.00
_cell.angle_beta   90.00
_cell.angle_gamma   90.00
#
_symmetry.space_group_name_H-M   'P 1'
#
loop_
_entity.id
_entity.type
_entity.pdbx_description
1 polymer ?
#
loop_
_entity_poly.entity_id
_entity_poly.type
_entity_poly.pdbx_seq_one_letter_code
_entity_poly.pdbx_strand_id
1 'polypeptide(L)'
;MIGVVDTFRSKRIPLDAVIYLGTGFAPRGWNTRQPSFDFNPDVFTRDPKLVLAEMHARHVKVVVHMVPWDRDRLPTLQGTIPPRPGEVVDASHVQSYWQQHVPLVTAGIDAFWPDEGDWFNLVERIKRHQLYYQGHLSTNPSVRPWSLQRNGYPGIAQWGGWVWSGDTESSWKTLEAQIAVGINYSLSIGPYWGSDIGGFYPNREYTGELYARWFQFAAFCGSF
;
A
#
# COMPACT_ATOMS: atom_id res chain seq x y z
N MET A 1 4.69 -3.10 -16.99
CA MET A 1 4.66 -3.94 -15.78
C MET A 1 4.76 -5.44 -16.09
N ILE A 2 3.98 -6.03 -17.00
CA ILE A 2 4.07 -7.47 -17.36
C ILE A 2 5.51 -7.91 -17.68
N GLY A 3 6.23 -7.16 -18.52
CA GLY A 3 7.63 -7.47 -18.84
C GLY A 3 8.57 -7.45 -17.63
N VAL A 4 8.27 -6.64 -16.60
CA VAL A 4 9.03 -6.66 -15.34
C VAL A 4 8.78 -8.00 -14.62
N VAL A 5 7.53 -8.42 -14.51
CA VAL A 5 7.16 -9.70 -13.90
C VAL A 5 7.81 -10.86 -14.63
N ASP A 6 7.76 -10.86 -15.97
CA ASP A 6 8.40 -11.91 -16.80
C ASP A 6 9.92 -11.94 -16.56
N THR A 7 10.55 -10.78 -16.36
CA THR A 7 11.98 -10.71 -16.02
C THR A 7 12.28 -11.33 -14.65
N PHE A 8 11.46 -11.03 -13.62
CA PHE A 8 11.59 -11.66 -12.31
C PHE A 8 11.47 -13.19 -12.41
N ARG A 9 10.46 -13.67 -13.14
CA ARG A 9 10.24 -15.11 -13.35
C ARG A 9 11.41 -15.76 -14.09
N SER A 10 11.91 -15.15 -15.16
CA SER A 10 13.04 -15.67 -15.93
C SER A 10 14.33 -15.77 -15.12
N LYS A 11 14.51 -14.84 -14.19
CA LYS A 11 15.65 -14.82 -13.25
C LYS A 11 15.42 -15.67 -12.00
N ARG A 12 14.24 -16.30 -11.85
CA ARG A 12 13.84 -17.06 -10.67
C ARG A 12 13.88 -16.24 -9.37
N ILE A 13 13.57 -14.94 -9.47
CA ILE A 13 13.45 -14.06 -8.32
C ILE A 13 11.99 -14.15 -7.83
N PRO A 14 11.75 -14.45 -6.55
CA PRO A 14 10.40 -14.43 -5.98
C PRO A 14 9.74 -13.06 -6.16
N LEU A 15 8.45 -13.09 -6.48
CA LEU A 15 7.63 -11.88 -6.61
C LEU A 15 6.18 -12.26 -6.37
N ASP A 16 5.59 -11.78 -5.28
CA ASP A 16 4.21 -12.09 -4.90
C ASP A 16 3.24 -11.01 -5.34
N ALA A 17 3.66 -9.75 -5.31
CA ALA A 17 2.83 -8.62 -5.67
C ALA A 17 3.61 -7.52 -6.39
N VAL A 18 2.89 -6.70 -7.15
CA VAL A 18 3.39 -5.44 -7.70
C VAL A 18 2.47 -4.31 -7.27
N ILE A 19 3.06 -3.16 -6.99
CA ILE A 19 2.34 -1.95 -6.62
C ILE A 19 2.42 -0.95 -7.76
N TYR A 20 1.26 -0.46 -8.20
CA TYR A 20 1.18 0.66 -9.12
C TYR A 20 1.03 1.96 -8.33
N LEU A 21 1.97 2.88 -8.49
CA LEU A 21 1.88 4.21 -7.90
C LEU A 21 0.74 5.00 -8.51
N GLY A 22 0.11 5.84 -7.70
CA GLY A 22 -0.91 6.80 -8.15
C GLY A 22 -0.29 7.97 -8.91
N THR A 23 -1.09 8.61 -9.74
CA THR A 23 -0.71 9.84 -10.46
C THR A 23 -0.33 10.94 -9.47
N GLY A 24 0.74 11.65 -9.75
CA GLY A 24 1.35 12.63 -8.85
C GLY A 24 2.48 12.05 -7.98
N PHE A 25 2.58 10.72 -7.86
CA PHE A 25 3.69 9.98 -7.23
C PHE A 25 4.55 9.26 -8.27
N ALA A 26 4.03 9.09 -9.47
CA ALA A 26 4.76 8.63 -10.64
C ALA A 26 4.45 9.57 -11.82
N PRO A 27 5.32 9.63 -12.84
CA PRO A 27 5.07 10.40 -14.06
C PRO A 27 3.77 10.01 -14.76
N ARG A 28 3.40 8.72 -14.67
CA ARG A 28 2.13 8.15 -15.11
C ARG A 28 1.68 7.14 -14.06
N GLY A 29 0.69 7.53 -13.26
CA GLY A 29 0.11 6.68 -12.22
C GLY A 29 -1.00 5.78 -12.76
N TRP A 30 -1.40 4.82 -11.93
CA TRP A 30 -2.44 3.84 -12.28
C TRP A 30 -3.81 4.48 -12.53
N ASN A 31 -4.10 5.60 -11.87
CA ASN A 31 -5.33 6.37 -11.99
C ASN A 31 -5.13 7.63 -12.83
N THR A 32 -6.20 8.23 -13.31
CA THR A 32 -6.13 9.43 -14.15
C THR A 32 -5.61 10.65 -13.39
N ARG A 33 -5.89 10.71 -12.08
CA ARG A 33 -5.40 11.72 -11.14
C ARG A 33 -5.55 11.24 -9.70
N GLN A 34 -4.85 11.84 -8.75
CA GLN A 34 -5.09 11.59 -7.33
C GLN A 34 -6.20 12.51 -6.80
N PRO A 35 -7.14 11.96 -6.05
CA PRO A 35 -7.34 10.55 -5.71
C PRO A 35 -8.52 9.90 -6.49
N SER A 36 -8.44 9.76 -7.78
CA SER A 36 -9.50 9.10 -8.54
C SER A 36 -9.46 7.57 -8.44
N PHE A 37 -10.61 6.94 -8.70
CA PHE A 37 -10.81 5.48 -8.67
C PHE A 37 -11.01 4.90 -10.09
N ASP A 38 -10.46 5.56 -11.09
CA ASP A 38 -10.52 5.17 -12.50
C ASP A 38 -9.13 4.79 -13.03
N PHE A 39 -9.09 3.78 -13.88
CA PHE A 39 -7.84 3.37 -14.50
C PHE A 39 -7.35 4.40 -15.51
N ASN A 40 -6.07 4.73 -15.44
CA ASN A 40 -5.43 5.61 -16.40
C ASN A 40 -5.21 4.88 -17.74
N PRO A 41 -5.81 5.34 -18.85
CA PRO A 41 -5.67 4.69 -20.15
C PRO A 41 -4.26 4.74 -20.71
N ASP A 42 -3.41 5.68 -20.27
CA ASP A 42 -2.00 5.74 -20.66
C ASP A 42 -1.15 4.63 -20.01
N VAL A 43 -1.64 4.05 -18.90
CA VAL A 43 -1.00 2.95 -18.19
C VAL A 43 -1.66 1.62 -18.52
N PHE A 44 -2.98 1.60 -18.53
CA PHE A 44 -3.79 0.45 -18.92
C PHE A 44 -4.28 0.65 -20.36
N THR A 45 -3.38 0.47 -21.32
CA THR A 45 -3.66 0.67 -22.75
C THR A 45 -4.59 -0.38 -23.37
N ARG A 46 -4.93 -1.41 -22.60
CA ARG A 46 -5.93 -2.46 -22.91
C ARG A 46 -6.93 -2.50 -21.76
N ASP A 47 -8.01 -3.28 -21.93
CA ASP A 47 -8.97 -3.51 -20.85
C ASP A 47 -8.22 -3.89 -19.55
N PRO A 48 -8.38 -3.12 -18.46
CA PRO A 48 -7.71 -3.39 -17.20
C PRO A 48 -7.96 -4.81 -16.67
N LYS A 49 -9.17 -5.36 -16.88
CA LYS A 49 -9.48 -6.74 -16.45
C LYS A 49 -8.60 -7.77 -17.13
N LEU A 50 -8.30 -7.59 -18.41
CA LEU A 50 -7.42 -8.49 -19.16
C LEU A 50 -5.97 -8.37 -18.66
N VAL A 51 -5.50 -7.15 -18.42
CA VAL A 51 -4.14 -6.90 -17.88
C VAL A 51 -3.99 -7.54 -16.51
N LEU A 52 -4.98 -7.36 -15.63
CA LEU A 52 -4.98 -7.93 -14.29
C LEU A 52 -5.05 -9.47 -14.33
N ALA A 53 -5.87 -10.05 -15.20
CA ALA A 53 -5.91 -11.49 -15.41
C ALA A 53 -4.55 -12.08 -15.89
N GLU A 54 -3.84 -11.36 -16.76
CA GLU A 54 -2.49 -11.75 -17.19
C GLU A 54 -1.46 -11.73 -16.05
N MET A 55 -1.62 -10.78 -15.09
CA MET A 55 -0.80 -10.73 -13.87
C MET A 55 -1.11 -11.94 -12.96
N HIS A 56 -2.40 -12.21 -12.75
CA HIS A 56 -2.84 -13.36 -11.94
C HIS A 56 -2.38 -14.70 -12.55
N ALA A 57 -2.40 -14.85 -13.87
CA ALA A 57 -1.87 -16.03 -14.55
C ALA A 57 -0.36 -16.25 -14.31
N ARG A 58 0.35 -15.20 -13.92
CA ARG A 58 1.77 -15.24 -13.50
C ARG A 58 1.95 -15.40 -11.99
N HIS A 59 0.88 -15.64 -11.27
CA HIS A 59 0.86 -15.74 -9.80
C HIS A 59 1.39 -14.45 -9.12
N VAL A 60 0.99 -13.29 -9.64
CA VAL A 60 1.34 -11.99 -9.08
C VAL A 60 0.07 -11.22 -8.73
N LYS A 61 0.01 -10.74 -7.51
CA LYS A 61 -1.04 -9.86 -7.02
C LYS A 61 -0.81 -8.43 -7.47
N VAL A 62 -1.88 -7.69 -7.69
CA VAL A 62 -1.81 -6.29 -8.09
C VAL A 62 -2.38 -5.39 -7.01
N VAL A 63 -1.56 -4.45 -6.58
CA VAL A 63 -1.86 -3.48 -5.53
C VAL A 63 -1.84 -2.09 -6.14
N VAL A 64 -2.73 -1.22 -5.69
CA VAL A 64 -2.76 0.18 -6.12
C VAL A 64 -2.58 1.12 -4.95
N HIS A 65 -1.74 2.12 -5.18
CA HIS A 65 -1.43 3.17 -4.23
C HIS A 65 -2.58 4.17 -4.13
N MET A 66 -3.00 4.49 -2.92
CA MET A 66 -4.07 5.43 -2.60
C MET A 66 -3.59 6.43 -1.56
N VAL A 67 -4.09 7.65 -1.64
CA VAL A 67 -3.88 8.67 -0.60
C VAL A 67 -5.22 9.12 -0.03
N PRO A 68 -5.28 9.47 1.27
CA PRO A 68 -6.55 9.77 1.94
C PRO A 68 -7.02 11.21 1.78
N TRP A 69 -6.32 12.02 1.00
CA TRP A 69 -6.62 13.44 0.83
C TRP A 69 -6.86 13.80 -0.63
N ASP A 70 -7.65 14.81 -0.83
CA ASP A 70 -8.07 15.28 -2.14
C ASP A 70 -7.14 16.39 -2.63
N ARG A 71 -6.15 16.05 -3.44
CA ARG A 71 -5.29 17.03 -4.11
C ARG A 71 -6.06 17.82 -5.17
N ASP A 72 -7.00 17.17 -5.82
CA ASP A 72 -7.74 17.73 -6.96
C ASP A 72 -9.12 18.23 -6.55
N ARG A 73 -9.40 18.25 -5.25
CA ARG A 73 -10.69 18.67 -4.67
C ARG A 73 -11.88 17.87 -5.22
N LEU A 74 -11.70 16.57 -5.36
CA LEU A 74 -12.78 15.68 -5.78
C LEU A 74 -13.85 15.59 -4.69
N PRO A 75 -15.11 16.00 -4.96
CA PRO A 75 -16.18 16.00 -3.95
C PRO A 75 -16.43 14.63 -3.32
N THR A 76 -16.09 13.57 -4.04
CA THR A 76 -16.28 12.17 -3.61
C THR A 76 -15.47 11.78 -2.39
N LEU A 77 -14.44 12.55 -2.02
CA LEU A 77 -13.60 12.29 -0.85
C LEU A 77 -13.79 13.30 0.27
N GLN A 78 -14.56 14.37 0.04
CA GLN A 78 -14.89 15.32 1.08
C GLN A 78 -15.79 14.64 2.12
N GLY A 79 -15.41 14.68 3.38
CA GLY A 79 -16.13 14.03 4.48
C GLY A 79 -15.94 12.51 4.55
N THR A 80 -15.09 11.92 3.69
CA THR A 80 -14.68 10.52 3.79
C THR A 80 -13.47 10.36 4.71
N ILE A 81 -12.98 9.17 4.88
CA ILE A 81 -11.82 8.93 5.73
C ILE A 81 -10.55 9.53 5.10
N PRO A 82 -9.78 10.30 5.84
CA PRO A 82 -10.06 10.69 7.23
C PRO A 82 -10.95 11.93 7.30
N PRO A 83 -11.80 12.02 8.31
CA PRO A 83 -12.41 13.29 8.61
C PRO A 83 -11.31 14.27 9.04
N ARG A 84 -11.60 15.55 8.96
CA ARG A 84 -10.72 16.56 9.53
C ARG A 84 -10.56 16.33 11.04
N PRO A 85 -9.45 16.76 11.64
CA PRO A 85 -9.29 16.65 13.08
C PRO A 85 -10.53 17.17 13.83
N GLY A 86 -11.12 16.30 14.68
CA GLY A 86 -12.33 16.63 15.43
C GLY A 86 -13.66 16.25 14.77
N GLU A 87 -13.68 15.85 13.50
CA GLU A 87 -14.89 15.31 12.87
C GLU A 87 -15.10 13.83 13.24
N VAL A 88 -16.35 13.47 13.48
CA VAL A 88 -16.72 12.06 13.72
C VAL A 88 -16.88 11.34 12.40
N VAL A 89 -16.20 10.19 12.26
CA VAL A 89 -16.38 9.33 11.09
C VAL A 89 -17.75 8.68 11.17
N ASP A 90 -18.63 9.07 10.29
CA ASP A 90 -19.93 8.43 10.11
C ASP A 90 -19.75 7.09 9.36
N ALA A 91 -20.45 6.06 9.79
CA ALA A 91 -20.43 4.74 9.15
C ALA A 91 -20.91 4.80 7.68
N SER A 92 -21.82 5.71 7.35
CA SER A 92 -22.28 5.93 5.97
C SER A 92 -21.17 6.48 5.07
N HIS A 93 -20.31 7.37 5.60
CA HIS A 93 -19.16 7.88 4.89
C HIS A 93 -18.12 6.78 4.62
N VAL A 94 -17.87 5.91 5.61
CA VAL A 94 -16.99 4.75 5.46
C VAL A 94 -17.47 3.85 4.35
N GLN A 95 -18.75 3.51 4.35
CA GLN A 95 -19.37 2.69 3.32
C GLN A 95 -19.32 3.35 1.93
N SER A 96 -19.67 4.63 1.87
CA SER A 96 -19.62 5.42 0.63
C SER A 96 -18.21 5.49 0.04
N TYR A 97 -17.20 5.69 0.88
CA TYR A 97 -15.80 5.67 0.45
C TYR A 97 -15.39 4.29 -0.09
N TRP A 98 -15.74 3.21 0.62
CA TRP A 98 -15.44 1.86 0.15
C TRP A 98 -16.15 1.52 -1.17
N GLN A 99 -17.36 1.99 -1.40
CA GLN A 99 -18.07 1.73 -2.66
C GLN A 99 -17.29 2.19 -3.90
N GLN A 100 -16.41 3.16 -3.77
CA GLN A 100 -15.55 3.61 -4.87
C GLN A 100 -14.43 2.62 -5.18
N HIS A 101 -14.04 1.77 -4.24
CA HIS A 101 -13.03 0.71 -4.43
C HIS A 101 -13.64 -0.54 -5.09
N VAL A 102 -14.93 -0.76 -4.95
CA VAL A 102 -15.61 -1.97 -5.46
C VAL A 102 -15.38 -2.23 -6.94
N PRO A 103 -15.46 -1.24 -7.86
CA PRO A 103 -15.16 -1.45 -9.27
C PRO A 103 -13.71 -1.94 -9.51
N LEU A 104 -12.75 -1.47 -8.72
CA LEU A 104 -11.34 -1.86 -8.81
C LEU A 104 -11.16 -3.32 -8.37
N VAL A 105 -11.74 -3.70 -7.24
CA VAL A 105 -11.73 -5.08 -6.74
C VAL A 105 -12.41 -6.02 -7.76
N THR A 106 -13.55 -5.60 -8.31
CA THR A 106 -14.28 -6.37 -9.33
C THR A 106 -13.49 -6.50 -10.64
N ALA A 107 -12.66 -5.50 -10.96
CA ALA A 107 -11.77 -5.59 -12.12
C ALA A 107 -10.58 -6.54 -11.90
N GLY A 108 -10.22 -6.84 -10.65
CA GLY A 108 -9.12 -7.74 -10.32
C GLY A 108 -7.98 -7.09 -9.51
N ILE A 109 -8.18 -5.89 -8.96
CA ILE A 109 -7.23 -5.35 -7.97
C ILE A 109 -7.33 -6.19 -6.70
N ASP A 110 -6.19 -6.68 -6.23
CA ASP A 110 -6.13 -7.61 -5.10
C ASP A 110 -6.03 -6.88 -3.76
N ALA A 111 -5.40 -5.71 -3.73
CA ALA A 111 -5.16 -4.98 -2.50
C ALA A 111 -4.89 -3.48 -2.75
N PHE A 112 -4.81 -2.74 -1.67
CA PHE A 112 -4.56 -1.31 -1.69
C PHE A 112 -3.35 -0.96 -0.83
N TRP A 113 -2.63 0.06 -1.26
CA TRP A 113 -1.59 0.73 -0.47
C TRP A 113 -2.10 2.11 -0.05
N PRO A 114 -2.81 2.21 1.10
CA PRO A 114 -3.23 3.48 1.67
C PRO A 114 -2.03 4.21 2.27
N ASP A 115 -1.41 5.05 1.47
CA ASP A 115 -0.27 5.87 1.86
C ASP A 115 -0.72 7.16 2.57
N GLU A 116 0.23 7.94 3.09
CA GLU A 116 0.00 9.20 3.79
C GLU A 116 -0.90 9.06 5.06
N GLY A 117 -1.42 10.15 5.57
CA GLY A 117 -2.27 10.14 6.77
C GLY A 117 -1.47 10.20 8.07
N ASP A 118 -0.26 10.76 8.04
CA ASP A 118 0.59 10.93 9.21
C ASP A 118 -0.06 11.83 10.28
N TRP A 119 -0.97 12.70 9.86
CA TRP A 119 -1.78 13.58 10.72
C TRP A 119 -2.94 12.87 11.43
N PHE A 120 -3.23 11.60 11.12
CA PHE A 120 -4.32 10.86 11.74
C PHE A 120 -4.06 10.63 13.21
N ASN A 121 -5.10 10.81 14.02
CA ASN A 121 -5.06 10.38 15.40
C ASN A 121 -5.13 8.84 15.51
N LEU A 122 -4.96 8.33 16.72
CA LEU A 122 -4.89 6.89 16.97
C LEU A 122 -6.12 6.12 16.51
N VAL A 123 -7.30 6.69 16.72
CA VAL A 123 -8.58 6.07 16.34
C VAL A 123 -8.74 6.03 14.83
N GLU A 124 -8.39 7.12 14.16
CA GLU A 124 -8.43 7.21 12.68
C GLU A 124 -7.51 6.20 12.03
N ARG A 125 -6.30 5.99 12.57
CA ARG A 125 -5.37 4.96 12.09
C ARG A 125 -5.97 3.56 12.17
N ILE A 126 -6.55 3.19 13.31
CA ILE A 126 -7.21 1.89 13.49
C ILE A 126 -8.41 1.75 12.53
N LYS A 127 -9.25 2.77 12.43
CA LYS A 127 -10.42 2.77 11.55
C LYS A 127 -10.04 2.65 10.08
N ARG A 128 -8.90 3.22 9.65
CA ARG A 128 -8.40 3.07 8.30
C ARG A 128 -8.07 1.61 7.98
N HIS A 129 -7.37 0.91 8.89
CA HIS A 129 -7.14 -0.53 8.75
C HIS A 129 -8.44 -1.32 8.70
N GLN A 130 -9.36 -1.03 9.61
CA GLN A 130 -10.68 -1.65 9.66
C GLN A 130 -11.45 -1.45 8.35
N LEU A 131 -11.45 -0.25 7.78
CA LEU A 131 -12.11 0.08 6.52
C LEU A 131 -11.63 -0.83 5.39
N TYR A 132 -10.32 -0.88 5.15
CA TYR A 132 -9.77 -1.68 4.05
C TYR A 132 -9.96 -3.17 4.27
N TYR A 133 -9.88 -3.65 5.51
CA TYR A 133 -10.12 -5.05 5.83
C TYR A 133 -11.59 -5.44 5.63
N GLN A 134 -12.52 -4.75 6.29
CA GLN A 134 -13.95 -5.06 6.25
C GLN A 134 -14.55 -4.79 4.87
N GLY A 135 -14.15 -3.70 4.23
CA GLY A 135 -14.61 -3.37 2.90
C GLY A 135 -14.22 -4.44 1.89
N HIS A 136 -12.95 -4.86 1.89
CA HIS A 136 -12.49 -5.94 1.00
C HIS A 136 -13.22 -7.25 1.28
N LEU A 137 -13.33 -7.64 2.54
CA LEU A 137 -14.03 -8.85 2.96
C LEU A 137 -15.52 -8.83 2.56
N SER A 138 -16.18 -7.67 2.64
CA SER A 138 -17.57 -7.52 2.21
C SER A 138 -17.76 -7.65 0.69
N THR A 139 -16.74 -7.27 -0.07
CA THR A 139 -16.79 -7.34 -1.55
C THR A 139 -16.37 -8.73 -2.06
N ASN A 140 -15.41 -9.37 -1.40
CA ASN A 140 -14.91 -10.69 -1.77
C ASN A 140 -14.62 -11.53 -0.52
N PRO A 141 -15.64 -12.16 0.09
CA PRO A 141 -15.51 -12.87 1.34
C PRO A 141 -14.66 -14.16 1.28
N SER A 142 -14.37 -14.63 0.08
CA SER A 142 -13.54 -15.84 -0.13
C SER A 142 -12.05 -15.55 -0.17
N VAL A 143 -11.66 -14.27 -0.20
CA VAL A 143 -10.26 -13.83 -0.29
C VAL A 143 -9.84 -13.17 1.02
N ARG A 144 -8.66 -13.54 1.53
CA ARG A 144 -8.07 -12.86 2.68
C ARG A 144 -7.76 -11.40 2.33
N PRO A 145 -8.34 -10.43 3.06
CA PRO A 145 -8.04 -9.02 2.85
C PRO A 145 -6.57 -8.72 3.13
N TRP A 146 -6.00 -7.84 2.32
CA TRP A 146 -4.65 -7.33 2.50
C TRP A 146 -4.59 -5.85 2.15
N SER A 147 -3.84 -5.08 2.91
CA SER A 147 -3.49 -3.70 2.60
C SER A 147 -2.16 -3.34 3.25
N LEU A 148 -1.32 -2.62 2.53
CA LEU A 148 -0.08 -2.06 3.06
C LEU A 148 -0.35 -0.61 3.50
N GLN A 149 -0.22 -0.32 4.80
CA GLN A 149 -0.55 0.99 5.33
C GLN A 149 0.65 1.70 5.94
N ARG A 150 0.69 3.04 5.82
CA ARG A 150 1.81 3.85 6.27
C ARG A 150 1.93 3.92 7.79
N ASN A 151 0.84 3.83 8.50
CA ASN A 151 0.85 3.99 9.94
C ASN A 151 -0.05 2.97 10.62
N GLY A 152 0.27 2.69 11.88
CA GLY A 152 -0.45 1.74 12.69
C GLY A 152 -0.43 2.11 14.15
N TYR A 153 -1.15 1.31 14.96
CA TYR A 153 -1.22 1.43 16.40
C TYR A 153 -1.59 0.06 16.98
N PRO A 154 -1.29 -0.23 18.25
CA PRO A 154 -1.75 -1.46 18.90
C PRO A 154 -3.25 -1.70 18.67
N GLY A 155 -3.59 -2.90 18.21
CA GLY A 155 -4.95 -3.28 17.84
C GLY A 155 -5.21 -3.44 16.33
N ILE A 156 -4.33 -2.96 15.45
CA ILE A 156 -4.50 -3.11 14.00
C ILE A 156 -4.31 -4.55 13.51
N ALA A 157 -3.63 -5.39 14.28
CA ALA A 157 -3.38 -6.79 13.90
C ALA A 157 -4.67 -7.56 13.60
N GLN A 158 -5.79 -7.26 14.29
CA GLN A 158 -7.10 -7.84 14.01
C GLN A 158 -7.65 -7.48 12.62
N TRP A 159 -7.11 -6.44 12.01
CA TRP A 159 -7.48 -5.95 10.69
C TRP A 159 -6.41 -6.23 9.61
N GLY A 160 -5.59 -7.26 9.83
CA GLY A 160 -4.57 -7.66 8.87
C GLY A 160 -3.38 -6.72 8.74
N GLY A 161 -3.13 -5.89 9.72
CA GLY A 161 -2.21 -4.76 9.82
C GLY A 161 -0.82 -4.89 9.24
N TRP A 162 -0.67 -4.81 7.91
CA TRP A 162 0.61 -4.69 7.22
C TRP A 162 1.04 -3.23 7.19
N VAL A 163 2.24 -2.94 7.65
CA VAL A 163 2.78 -1.57 7.75
C VAL A 163 4.23 -1.55 7.30
N TRP A 164 4.64 -0.46 6.66
CA TRP A 164 6.05 -0.17 6.45
C TRP A 164 6.47 1.07 7.24
N SER A 165 7.76 1.30 7.33
CA SER A 165 8.34 2.37 8.15
C SER A 165 8.14 3.80 7.60
N GLY A 166 7.47 3.96 6.47
CA GLY A 166 7.35 5.25 5.78
C GLY A 166 8.65 5.64 5.08
N ASP A 167 8.73 6.91 4.68
CA ASP A 167 9.85 7.46 3.94
C ASP A 167 11.07 7.63 4.85
N THR A 168 12.09 6.83 4.62
CA THR A 168 13.32 6.84 5.42
C THR A 168 14.54 7.16 4.57
N GLU A 169 15.59 7.70 5.20
CA GLU A 169 16.82 8.03 4.51
C GLU A 169 17.64 6.78 4.17
N SER A 170 18.31 6.79 3.02
CA SER A 170 19.21 5.73 2.57
C SER A 170 20.56 5.85 3.28
N SER A 171 20.63 5.46 4.57
CA SER A 171 21.84 5.54 5.37
C SER A 171 22.05 4.29 6.24
N TRP A 172 23.30 4.03 6.61
CA TRP A 172 23.65 2.94 7.52
C TRP A 172 22.98 3.10 8.88
N LYS A 173 22.92 4.32 9.38
CA LYS A 173 22.25 4.65 10.65
C LYS A 173 20.76 4.34 10.58
N THR A 174 20.12 4.62 9.45
CA THR A 174 18.72 4.28 9.25
C THR A 174 18.51 2.76 9.20
N LEU A 175 19.37 2.02 8.50
CA LEU A 175 19.30 0.55 8.48
C LEU A 175 19.40 -0.04 9.90
N GLU A 176 20.35 0.43 10.70
CA GLU A 176 20.49 0.03 12.10
C GLU A 176 19.20 0.29 12.90
N ALA A 177 18.63 1.48 12.74
CA ALA A 177 17.37 1.86 13.41
C ALA A 177 16.19 0.99 12.95
N GLN A 178 16.11 0.63 11.66
CA GLN A 178 15.03 -0.21 11.13
C GLN A 178 15.00 -1.61 11.76
N ILE A 179 16.14 -2.16 12.11
CA ILE A 179 16.23 -3.46 12.80
C ILE A 179 15.52 -3.36 14.16
N ALA A 180 15.87 -2.35 14.96
CA ALA A 180 15.26 -2.13 16.26
C ALA A 180 13.74 -1.82 16.15
N VAL A 181 13.37 -0.99 15.20
CA VAL A 181 11.95 -0.66 14.93
C VAL A 181 11.16 -1.90 14.55
N GLY A 182 11.66 -2.73 13.62
CA GLY A 182 10.99 -3.95 13.18
C GLY A 182 10.78 -4.96 14.32
N ILE A 183 11.79 -5.14 15.20
CA ILE A 183 11.66 -6.00 16.37
C ILE A 183 10.59 -5.45 17.33
N ASN A 184 10.67 -4.17 17.68
CA ASN A 184 9.71 -3.56 18.59
C ASN A 184 8.28 -3.58 18.03
N TYR A 185 8.14 -3.31 16.73
CA TYR A 185 6.85 -3.39 16.06
C TYR A 185 6.26 -4.79 16.13
N SER A 186 7.06 -5.81 15.82
CA SER A 186 6.63 -7.21 15.83
C SER A 186 6.19 -7.69 17.21
N LEU A 187 6.84 -7.20 18.26
CA LEU A 187 6.50 -7.55 19.65
C LEU A 187 5.26 -6.79 20.17
N SER A 188 5.01 -5.57 19.69
CA SER A 188 4.01 -4.67 20.27
C SER A 188 2.73 -4.59 19.46
N ILE A 189 2.79 -4.72 18.15
CA ILE A 189 1.68 -4.46 17.24
C ILE A 189 1.33 -5.69 16.42
N GLY A 190 2.30 -6.25 15.70
CA GLY A 190 2.09 -7.41 14.84
C GLY A 190 3.30 -7.72 13.95
N PRO A 191 3.37 -8.92 13.37
CA PRO A 191 4.56 -9.38 12.65
C PRO A 191 4.70 -8.83 11.23
N TYR A 192 3.65 -8.19 10.69
CA TYR A 192 3.60 -7.77 9.30
C TYR A 192 4.15 -6.36 9.14
N TRP A 193 5.47 -6.26 9.19
CA TRP A 193 6.21 -5.02 9.08
C TRP A 193 7.36 -5.15 8.08
N GLY A 194 7.68 -4.05 7.40
CA GLY A 194 8.83 -3.93 6.51
C GLY A 194 9.29 -2.49 6.36
N SER A 195 10.25 -2.28 5.50
CA SER A 195 10.77 -0.95 5.14
C SER A 195 11.11 -0.90 3.67
N ASP A 196 11.22 0.31 3.12
CA ASP A 196 11.76 0.49 1.77
C ASP A 196 13.21 0.00 1.73
N ILE A 197 13.46 -1.00 0.87
CA ILE A 197 14.78 -1.65 0.81
C ILE A 197 15.79 -0.69 0.16
N GLY A 198 16.78 -0.31 0.93
CA GLY A 198 17.78 0.68 0.54
C GLY A 198 17.43 2.10 1.00
N GLY A 199 16.27 2.29 1.66
CA GLY A 199 15.72 3.59 2.03
C GLY A 199 14.94 4.25 0.92
N PHE A 200 14.15 5.27 1.25
CA PHE A 200 13.31 6.02 0.32
C PHE A 200 14.03 7.27 -0.20
N TYR A 201 14.71 8.02 0.67
CA TYR A 201 15.46 9.22 0.29
C TYR A 201 16.93 8.89 0.06
N PRO A 202 17.38 8.72 -1.20
CA PRO A 202 18.78 8.41 -1.47
C PRO A 202 19.69 9.58 -1.09
N ASN A 203 20.81 9.26 -0.48
CA ASN A 203 21.88 10.17 -0.16
C ASN A 203 23.24 9.60 -0.62
N ARG A 204 24.37 10.22 -0.20
CA ARG A 204 25.72 9.74 -0.57
C ARG A 204 26.06 8.33 -0.09
N GLU A 205 25.34 7.80 0.90
CA GLU A 205 25.52 6.44 1.43
C GLU A 205 24.74 5.39 0.65
N TYR A 206 23.87 5.81 -0.28
CA TYR A 206 23.11 4.88 -1.13
C TYR A 206 24.04 4.18 -2.13
N THR A 207 24.63 3.10 -1.66
CA THR A 207 25.57 2.26 -2.41
C THR A 207 25.00 0.86 -2.63
N GLY A 208 25.62 0.11 -3.53
CA GLY A 208 25.27 -1.30 -3.74
C GLY A 208 25.46 -2.15 -2.47
N GLU A 209 26.40 -1.80 -1.60
CA GLU A 209 26.59 -2.49 -0.33
C GLU A 209 25.46 -2.20 0.65
N LEU A 210 25.11 -0.93 0.86
CA LEU A 210 23.98 -0.56 1.71
C LEU A 210 22.70 -1.26 1.25
N TYR A 211 22.42 -1.22 -0.07
CA TYR A 211 21.27 -1.89 -0.64
C TYR A 211 21.29 -3.40 -0.37
N ALA A 212 22.42 -4.06 -0.60
CA ALA A 212 22.57 -5.49 -0.35
C ALA A 212 22.36 -5.87 1.13
N ARG A 213 22.88 -5.06 2.07
CA ARG A 213 22.69 -5.31 3.51
C ARG A 213 21.24 -5.09 3.94
N TRP A 214 20.60 -4.06 3.39
CA TRP A 214 19.19 -3.81 3.64
C TRP A 214 18.32 -4.94 3.08
N PHE A 215 18.64 -5.42 1.89
CA PHE A 215 17.97 -6.55 1.27
C PHE A 215 18.11 -7.83 2.13
N GLN A 216 19.30 -8.10 2.65
CA GLN A 216 19.54 -9.23 3.56
C GLN A 216 18.69 -9.12 4.83
N PHE A 217 18.60 -7.94 5.44
CA PHE A 217 17.73 -7.70 6.59
C PHE A 217 16.27 -7.88 6.23
N ALA A 218 15.81 -7.27 5.14
CA ALA A 218 14.43 -7.30 4.73
C ALA A 218 13.92 -8.72 4.42
N ALA A 219 14.79 -9.63 3.97
CA ALA A 219 14.44 -11.03 3.75
C ALA A 219 13.95 -11.77 5.02
N PHE A 220 14.18 -11.21 6.21
CA PHE A 220 13.67 -11.73 7.48
C PHE A 220 12.48 -10.93 8.04
N CYS A 221 12.04 -9.90 7.34
CA CYS A 221 10.85 -9.14 7.72
C CYS A 221 9.59 -9.83 7.26
N GLY A 222 8.47 -9.57 7.93
CA GLY A 222 7.17 -10.10 7.56
C GLY A 222 6.59 -9.48 6.27
N SER A 223 7.13 -8.32 5.87
CA SER A 223 6.88 -7.67 4.59
C SER A 223 8.21 -7.43 3.88
N PHE A 224 8.38 -8.07 2.71
CA PHE A 224 9.60 -8.03 1.92
C PHE A 224 9.28 -7.68 0.47
#